data_e5b24e3e0afbbbf3ac538d20f06f03f2
#
_entry.id   e5b24e3e0afbbbf3ac538d20f06f03f2
#
_cell.length_a   1.000
_cell.length_b   1.000
_cell.length_c   1.000
_cell.angle_alpha   90.00
_cell.angle_beta   90.00
_cell.angle_gamma   90.00
#
_symmetry.space_group_name_H-M   'P 1'
#
loop_
_entity.id
_entity.type
_entity.pdbx_description
1 polymer ?
#
loop_
_entity_poly.entity_id
_entity_poly.type
_entity_poly.pdbx_seq_one_letter_code
_entity_poly.pdbx_strand_id
1 'polypeptide(L)'
;RSSDLMIQVFGHKAPDTDYTGSPLIWAWYLTEVRKTPAKAVLQGSPNTEAVWMLGRWGVDMPELISDVEPGARCVIVDTNNLAELPASINEAEVMEVIDHHLLAGGLKTRLPINITIRPLACTATIMHDLIGEADMARAPEWVKGMMLTCILSDTLQFRSPTPTPHDRFV
;
A
#
# COMPACT_ATOMS: atom_id res chain seq x y z
N ARG A 1 -5.88 -24.72 -1.46
CA ARG A 1 -5.57 -24.43 -2.89
C ARG A 1 -6.20 -23.13 -3.41
N SER A 2 -7.19 -22.55 -2.70
CA SER A 2 -7.75 -21.23 -3.05
C SER A 2 -6.91 -20.07 -2.50
N SER A 3 -6.08 -20.29 -1.50
CA SER A 3 -5.17 -19.31 -0.92
C SER A 3 -3.97 -18.98 -1.81
N ASP A 4 -3.57 -19.93 -2.66
CA ASP A 4 -2.39 -19.80 -3.54
C ASP A 4 -2.57 -18.78 -4.69
N LEU A 5 -3.81 -18.32 -4.90
CA LEU A 5 -4.16 -17.36 -5.96
C LEU A 5 -4.35 -15.93 -5.46
N MET A 6 -4.39 -15.73 -4.14
CA MET A 6 -4.65 -14.41 -3.55
C MET A 6 -3.39 -13.56 -3.54
N ILE A 7 -3.48 -12.36 -4.11
CA ILE A 7 -2.37 -11.39 -4.10
C ILE A 7 -2.18 -10.85 -2.69
N GLN A 8 -0.95 -10.86 -2.20
CA GLN A 8 -0.56 -10.22 -0.94
C GLN A 8 -0.09 -8.79 -1.23
N VAL A 9 -0.73 -7.80 -0.61
CA VAL A 9 -0.36 -6.39 -0.74
C VAL A 9 0.28 -5.94 0.57
N PHE A 10 1.52 -5.47 0.51
CA PHE A 10 2.28 -5.03 1.68
C PHE A 10 3.38 -4.04 1.31
N GLY A 11 4.01 -3.42 2.31
CA GLY A 11 5.12 -2.49 2.14
C GLY A 11 6.29 -2.77 3.11
N HIS A 12 6.85 -1.74 3.75
CA HIS A 12 8.09 -1.83 4.55
C HIS A 12 7.90 -2.44 5.95
N LYS A 13 9.00 -2.81 6.62
CA LYS A 13 9.01 -3.56 7.90
C LYS A 13 8.49 -2.78 9.11
N ALA A 14 8.46 -1.45 9.07
CA ALA A 14 8.04 -0.61 10.19
C ALA A 14 6.71 0.09 9.87
N PRO A 15 5.56 -0.59 10.05
CA PRO A 15 4.28 -0.08 9.58
C PRO A 15 3.86 1.20 10.30
N ASP A 16 3.86 2.31 9.56
CA ASP A 16 3.24 3.57 9.92
C ASP A 16 1.80 3.66 9.36
N THR A 17 1.23 4.85 9.33
CA THR A 17 -0.15 5.05 8.92
C THR A 17 -0.33 4.85 7.42
N ASP A 18 0.53 5.43 6.57
CA ASP A 18 0.44 5.23 5.11
C ASP A 18 0.73 3.78 4.72
N TYR A 19 1.78 3.20 5.29
CA TYR A 19 2.11 1.80 5.06
C TYR A 19 1.00 0.83 5.51
N THR A 20 0.25 1.13 6.56
CA THR A 20 -0.85 0.28 7.02
C THR A 20 -2.10 0.49 6.16
N GLY A 21 -2.40 1.72 5.78
CA GLY A 21 -3.58 2.07 5.00
C GLY A 21 -3.45 1.70 3.51
N SER A 22 -2.31 1.97 2.91
CA SER A 22 -2.09 1.74 1.48
C SER A 22 -2.31 0.30 1.02
N PRO A 23 -1.83 -0.74 1.73
CA PRO A 23 -2.13 -2.13 1.37
C PRO A 23 -3.63 -2.46 1.42
N LEU A 24 -4.36 -1.92 2.40
CA LEU A 24 -5.79 -2.14 2.55
C LEU A 24 -6.58 -1.46 1.42
N ILE A 25 -6.24 -0.22 1.08
CA ILE A 25 -6.84 0.52 -0.03
C ILE A 25 -6.62 -0.22 -1.35
N TRP A 26 -5.37 -0.66 -1.61
CA TRP A 26 -5.05 -1.33 -2.87
C TRP A 26 -5.64 -2.73 -2.96
N ALA A 27 -5.65 -3.49 -1.87
CA ALA A 27 -6.31 -4.79 -1.81
C ALA A 27 -7.82 -4.68 -2.07
N TRP A 28 -8.49 -3.65 -1.53
CA TRP A 28 -9.87 -3.33 -1.86
C TRP A 28 -10.04 -3.07 -3.36
N TYR A 29 -9.20 -2.21 -3.94
CA TYR A 29 -9.28 -1.87 -5.36
C TYR A 29 -9.09 -3.09 -6.27
N LEU A 30 -8.08 -3.90 -5.99
CA LEU A 30 -7.85 -5.13 -6.74
C LEU A 30 -9.05 -6.10 -6.64
N THR A 31 -9.58 -6.30 -5.45
CA THR A 31 -10.65 -7.27 -5.21
C THR A 31 -12.00 -6.77 -5.74
N GLU A 32 -12.40 -5.55 -5.40
CA GLU A 32 -13.75 -5.05 -5.66
C GLU A 32 -13.89 -4.39 -7.05
N VAL A 33 -12.84 -3.74 -7.53
CA VAL A 33 -12.87 -3.04 -8.82
C VAL A 33 -12.26 -3.88 -9.92
N ARG A 34 -11.02 -4.37 -9.73
CA ARG A 34 -10.30 -5.18 -10.71
C ARG A 34 -10.71 -6.66 -10.74
N LYS A 35 -11.56 -7.09 -9.79
CA LYS A 35 -12.03 -8.48 -9.66
C LYS A 35 -10.90 -9.52 -9.55
N THR A 36 -9.79 -9.10 -8.97
CA THR A 36 -8.62 -9.93 -8.71
C THR A 36 -8.45 -10.10 -7.20
N PRO A 37 -8.64 -11.29 -6.64
CA PRO A 37 -8.58 -11.50 -5.19
C PRO A 37 -7.24 -11.06 -4.58
N ALA A 38 -7.31 -10.16 -3.60
CA ALA A 38 -6.14 -9.64 -2.92
C ALA A 38 -6.43 -9.42 -1.43
N LYS A 39 -5.40 -9.49 -0.60
CA LYS A 39 -5.46 -9.17 0.82
C LYS A 39 -4.28 -8.30 1.23
N ALA A 40 -4.50 -7.39 2.16
CA ALA A 40 -3.43 -6.68 2.83
C ALA A 40 -2.77 -7.58 3.87
N VAL A 41 -1.44 -7.51 3.97
CA VAL A 41 -0.66 -8.13 5.04
C VAL A 41 0.39 -7.12 5.52
N LEU A 42 0.89 -7.28 6.74
CA LEU A 42 1.89 -6.38 7.32
C LEU A 42 3.15 -7.16 7.72
N GLN A 43 4.32 -6.56 7.56
CA GLN A 43 5.59 -7.17 7.98
C GLN A 43 5.93 -6.93 9.46
N GLY A 44 5.05 -6.28 10.21
CA GLY A 44 5.23 -6.00 11.64
C GLY A 44 4.00 -5.37 12.23
N SER A 45 4.00 -5.17 13.55
CA SER A 45 2.91 -4.50 14.24
C SER A 45 2.86 -3.02 13.86
N PRO A 46 1.71 -2.49 13.47
CA PRO A 46 1.56 -1.08 13.13
C PRO A 46 1.74 -0.20 14.37
N ASN A 47 2.12 1.05 14.15
CA ASN A 47 2.25 2.04 15.21
C ASN A 47 0.88 2.45 15.80
N THR A 48 0.90 3.22 16.89
CA THR A 48 -0.32 3.61 17.61
C THR A 48 -1.30 4.41 16.74
N GLU A 49 -0.80 5.29 15.87
CA GLU A 49 -1.63 6.07 14.95
C GLU A 49 -2.34 5.17 13.93
N ALA A 50 -1.61 4.22 13.36
CA ALA A 50 -2.18 3.24 12.42
C ALA A 50 -3.23 2.34 13.08
N VAL A 51 -2.99 1.90 14.32
CA VAL A 51 -3.99 1.14 15.11
C VAL A 51 -5.25 1.98 15.36
N TRP A 52 -5.09 3.26 15.71
CA TRP A 52 -6.22 4.18 15.87
C TRP A 52 -7.00 4.35 14.56
N MET A 53 -6.30 4.49 13.42
CA MET A 53 -6.91 4.59 12.11
C MET A 53 -7.77 3.37 11.78
N LEU A 54 -7.24 2.16 11.99
CA LEU A 54 -8.00 0.92 11.78
C LEU A 54 -9.30 0.91 12.61
N GLY A 55 -9.20 1.23 13.90
CA GLY A 55 -10.37 1.31 14.79
C GLY A 55 -11.36 2.41 14.38
N ARG A 56 -10.87 3.58 13.98
CA ARG A 56 -11.72 4.71 13.53
C ARG A 56 -12.57 4.35 12.32
N TRP A 57 -12.02 3.58 11.40
CA TRP A 57 -12.70 3.19 10.16
C TRP A 57 -13.32 1.80 10.21
N GLY A 58 -13.26 1.11 11.35
CA GLY A 58 -13.88 -0.20 11.54
C GLY A 58 -13.25 -1.30 10.68
N VAL A 59 -11.95 -1.22 10.44
CA VAL A 59 -11.19 -2.19 9.63
C VAL A 59 -10.37 -3.08 10.56
N ASP A 60 -10.47 -4.38 10.34
CA ASP A 60 -9.70 -5.36 11.10
C ASP A 60 -8.20 -5.25 10.83
N MET A 61 -7.41 -5.61 11.83
CA MET A 61 -5.95 -5.70 11.73
C MET A 61 -5.57 -6.70 10.64
N PRO A 62 -4.76 -6.29 9.63
CA PRO A 62 -4.24 -7.24 8.65
C PRO A 62 -3.38 -8.33 9.29
N GLU A 63 -3.33 -9.49 8.64
CA GLU A 63 -2.45 -10.58 9.03
C GLU A 63 -0.98 -10.13 9.05
N LEU A 64 -0.25 -10.52 10.10
CA LEU A 64 1.19 -10.27 10.16
C LEU A 64 1.96 -11.40 9.49
N ILE A 65 2.91 -11.05 8.64
CA ILE A 65 3.81 -11.99 7.98
C ILE A 65 5.27 -11.70 8.33
N SER A 66 6.09 -12.73 8.41
CA SER A 66 7.54 -12.60 8.57
C SER A 66 8.30 -12.69 7.25
N ASP A 67 7.76 -13.41 6.28
CA ASP A 67 8.33 -13.60 4.95
C ASP A 67 7.22 -13.96 3.95
N VAL A 68 7.57 -14.06 2.68
CA VAL A 68 6.67 -14.50 1.60
C VAL A 68 7.12 -15.86 1.07
N GLU A 69 6.15 -16.70 0.70
CA GLU A 69 6.45 -17.99 0.09
C GLU A 69 7.03 -17.80 -1.34
N PRO A 70 7.98 -18.66 -1.76
CA PRO A 70 8.43 -18.66 -3.15
C PRO A 70 7.27 -18.80 -4.14
N GLY A 71 7.23 -17.91 -5.12
CA GLY A 71 6.15 -17.87 -6.11
C GLY A 71 4.86 -17.20 -5.63
N ALA A 72 4.77 -16.73 -4.38
CA ALA A 72 3.62 -15.96 -3.92
C ALA A 72 3.44 -14.69 -4.75
N ARG A 73 2.21 -14.38 -5.13
CA ARG A 73 1.87 -13.18 -5.89
C ARG A 73 1.79 -11.98 -4.96
N CYS A 74 2.58 -10.94 -5.25
CA CYS A 74 2.75 -9.79 -4.38
C CYS A 74 2.60 -8.46 -5.12
N VAL A 75 2.02 -7.48 -4.43
CA VAL A 75 2.11 -6.06 -4.80
C VAL A 75 2.80 -5.33 -3.65
N ILE A 76 3.82 -4.56 -3.98
CA ILE A 76 4.61 -3.79 -3.02
C ILE A 76 4.11 -2.35 -3.05
N VAL A 77 3.83 -1.79 -1.88
CA VAL A 77 3.37 -0.42 -1.73
C VAL A 77 4.22 0.32 -0.69
N ASP A 78 4.39 1.62 -0.87
CA ASP A 78 5.05 2.53 0.07
C ASP A 78 6.53 2.19 0.37
N THR A 79 7.16 1.43 -0.47
CA THR A 79 8.61 1.19 -0.51
C THR A 79 9.03 0.54 -1.83
N ASN A 80 10.28 0.73 -2.21
CA ASN A 80 10.97 -0.04 -3.25
C ASN A 80 12.34 -0.53 -2.76
N ASN A 81 12.63 -0.37 -1.47
CA ASN A 81 13.91 -0.70 -0.88
C ASN A 81 13.96 -2.18 -0.46
N LEU A 82 14.84 -2.96 -1.09
CA LEU A 82 15.00 -4.39 -0.80
C LEU A 82 15.25 -4.68 0.69
N ALA A 83 15.99 -3.79 1.40
CA ALA A 83 16.27 -3.97 2.83
C ALA A 83 15.04 -3.91 3.73
N GLU A 84 13.96 -3.30 3.25
CA GLU A 84 12.68 -3.15 3.96
C GLU A 84 11.64 -4.21 3.58
N LEU A 85 11.97 -5.09 2.65
CA LEU A 85 11.09 -6.13 2.15
C LEU A 85 11.38 -7.49 2.78
N PRO A 86 10.47 -8.48 2.66
CA PRO A 86 10.71 -9.85 3.08
C PRO A 86 11.98 -10.43 2.46
N ALA A 87 12.69 -11.29 3.17
CA ALA A 87 13.96 -11.85 2.70
C ALA A 87 13.81 -12.62 1.38
N SER A 88 12.68 -13.32 1.20
CA SER A 88 12.38 -14.13 0.02
C SER A 88 11.68 -13.36 -1.12
N ILE A 89 11.61 -12.02 -1.06
CA ILE A 89 10.86 -11.22 -2.04
C ILE A 89 11.28 -11.46 -3.50
N ASN A 90 12.57 -11.67 -3.75
CA ASN A 90 13.09 -11.94 -5.10
C ASN A 90 12.77 -13.37 -5.60
N GLU A 91 12.21 -14.24 -4.75
CA GLU A 91 11.67 -15.55 -5.12
C GLU A 91 10.15 -15.51 -5.34
N ALA A 92 9.49 -14.45 -4.89
CA ALA A 92 8.07 -14.21 -5.11
C ALA A 92 7.78 -13.73 -6.54
N GLU A 93 6.51 -13.72 -6.91
CA GLU A 93 6.01 -13.11 -8.14
C GLU A 93 5.51 -11.70 -7.83
N VAL A 94 6.43 -10.72 -7.83
CA VAL A 94 6.05 -9.31 -7.69
C VAL A 94 5.37 -8.86 -8.98
N MET A 95 4.19 -8.27 -8.86
CA MET A 95 3.35 -7.87 -9.98
C MET A 95 3.33 -6.36 -10.21
N GLU A 96 3.48 -5.58 -9.14
CA GLU A 96 3.37 -4.13 -9.17
C GLU A 96 4.10 -3.51 -7.99
N VAL A 97 4.61 -2.28 -8.18
CA VAL A 97 5.16 -1.43 -7.12
C VAL A 97 4.52 -0.04 -7.22
N ILE A 98 4.02 0.47 -6.10
CA ILE A 98 3.46 1.83 -5.98
C ILE A 98 4.13 2.52 -4.80
N ASP A 99 4.85 3.61 -5.05
CA ASP A 99 5.72 4.21 -4.04
C ASP A 99 5.92 5.72 -4.28
N HIS A 100 6.28 6.45 -3.24
CA HIS A 100 6.64 7.86 -3.30
C HIS A 100 8.08 8.14 -2.81
N HIS A 101 8.80 7.10 -2.42
CA HIS A 101 10.19 7.20 -1.96
C HIS A 101 11.18 7.25 -3.12
N LEU A 102 12.44 7.61 -2.80
CA LEU A 102 13.52 7.56 -3.77
C LEU A 102 13.74 6.12 -4.27
N LEU A 103 14.21 5.97 -5.50
CA LEU A 103 14.50 4.67 -6.08
C LEU A 103 15.75 4.05 -5.44
N ALA A 104 15.58 2.96 -4.69
CA ALA A 104 16.68 2.30 -3.98
C ALA A 104 17.32 1.14 -4.76
N GLY A 105 16.52 0.41 -5.56
CA GLY A 105 17.00 -0.74 -6.35
C GLY A 105 17.13 -2.04 -5.56
N GLY A 106 17.64 -3.07 -6.24
CA GLY A 106 17.84 -4.41 -5.67
C GLY A 106 16.69 -5.40 -5.88
N LEU A 107 15.48 -4.92 -6.12
CA LEU A 107 14.34 -5.77 -6.44
C LEU A 107 14.52 -6.43 -7.81
N LYS A 108 14.27 -7.73 -7.88
CA LYS A 108 14.32 -8.52 -9.11
C LYS A 108 12.95 -9.14 -9.37
N THR A 109 12.49 -9.08 -10.62
CA THR A 109 11.23 -9.68 -11.04
C THR A 109 11.46 -10.70 -12.15
N ARG A 110 10.57 -11.69 -12.25
CA ARG A 110 10.64 -12.70 -13.31
C ARG A 110 10.07 -12.20 -14.64
N LEU A 111 9.10 -11.28 -14.56
CA LEU A 111 8.39 -10.69 -15.68
C LEU A 111 8.43 -9.17 -15.57
N PRO A 112 8.21 -8.45 -16.68
CA PRO A 112 7.95 -7.00 -16.61
C PRO A 112 6.74 -6.70 -15.72
N ILE A 113 6.84 -5.65 -14.92
CA ILE A 113 5.81 -5.23 -13.98
C ILE A 113 5.47 -3.75 -14.14
N ASN A 114 4.35 -3.33 -13.58
CA ASN A 114 4.04 -1.91 -13.43
C ASN A 114 4.79 -1.35 -12.22
N ILE A 115 5.51 -0.25 -12.42
CA ILE A 115 6.14 0.51 -11.35
C ILE A 115 5.66 1.95 -11.45
N THR A 116 5.03 2.43 -10.38
CA THR A 116 4.59 3.82 -10.25
C THR A 116 5.31 4.46 -9.08
N ILE A 117 6.28 5.31 -9.36
CA ILE A 117 6.98 6.12 -8.36
C ILE A 117 6.77 7.57 -8.72
N ARG A 118 6.22 8.36 -7.80
CA ARG A 118 5.93 9.78 -8.00
C ARG A 118 6.42 10.61 -6.81
N PRO A 119 6.91 11.83 -7.06
CA PRO A 119 7.38 12.73 -6.01
C PRO A 119 6.18 13.44 -5.34
N LEU A 120 5.32 12.66 -4.70
CA LEU A 120 4.18 13.10 -3.90
C LEU A 120 4.46 12.80 -2.42
N ALA A 121 3.71 13.41 -1.53
CA ALA A 121 3.97 13.27 -0.11
C ALA A 121 3.51 11.93 0.49
N CYS A 122 2.62 11.21 -0.21
CA CYS A 122 1.97 10.02 0.32
C CYS A 122 1.66 9.02 -0.80
N THR A 123 1.85 7.72 -0.54
CA THR A 123 1.46 6.66 -1.48
C THR A 123 -0.05 6.65 -1.73
N ALA A 124 -0.86 6.98 -0.72
CA ALA A 124 -2.31 7.06 -0.88
C ALA A 124 -2.74 8.12 -1.92
N THR A 125 -2.03 9.24 -2.05
CA THR A 125 -2.27 10.23 -3.11
C THR A 125 -2.07 9.63 -4.50
N ILE A 126 -1.02 8.82 -4.69
CA ILE A 126 -0.77 8.12 -5.95
C ILE A 126 -1.89 7.12 -6.24
N MET A 127 -2.34 6.39 -5.24
CA MET A 127 -3.43 5.42 -5.37
C MET A 127 -4.74 6.09 -5.78
N HIS A 128 -5.04 7.28 -5.23
CA HIS A 128 -6.20 8.06 -5.64
C HIS A 128 -6.21 8.29 -7.17
N ASP A 129 -5.07 8.73 -7.70
CA ASP A 129 -4.92 8.96 -9.15
C ASP A 129 -5.04 7.67 -9.97
N LEU A 130 -4.47 6.56 -9.50
CA LEU A 130 -4.50 5.28 -10.20
C LEU A 130 -5.90 4.66 -10.20
N ILE A 131 -6.64 4.79 -9.10
CA ILE A 131 -8.03 4.34 -8.98
C ILE A 131 -8.93 5.20 -9.88
N GLY A 132 -8.72 6.51 -9.87
CA GLY A 132 -9.47 7.47 -10.67
C GLY A 132 -10.82 7.87 -10.06
N GLU A 133 -11.32 9.04 -10.46
CA GLU A 133 -12.50 9.67 -9.86
C GLU A 133 -13.76 8.79 -9.88
N ALA A 134 -14.01 8.06 -10.97
CA ALA A 134 -15.21 7.25 -11.12
C ALA A 134 -15.26 6.08 -10.11
N ASP A 135 -14.14 5.42 -9.86
CA ASP A 135 -14.04 4.32 -8.90
C ASP A 135 -13.92 4.85 -7.47
N MET A 136 -13.23 5.97 -7.26
CA MET A 136 -13.19 6.66 -5.97
C MET A 136 -14.57 7.16 -5.53
N ALA A 137 -15.41 7.64 -6.45
CA ALA A 137 -16.78 8.04 -6.13
C ALA A 137 -17.58 6.89 -5.54
N ARG A 138 -17.37 5.66 -6.00
CA ARG A 138 -18.03 4.43 -5.55
C ARG A 138 -17.34 3.74 -4.37
N ALA A 139 -16.14 4.18 -4.00
CA ALA A 139 -15.40 3.61 -2.88
C ALA A 139 -16.18 3.74 -1.56
N PRO A 140 -16.14 2.72 -0.70
CA PRO A 140 -16.79 2.80 0.61
C PRO A 140 -16.15 3.88 1.49
N GLU A 141 -16.89 4.34 2.47
CA GLU A 141 -16.46 5.42 3.37
C GLU A 141 -15.12 5.12 4.06
N TRP A 142 -14.91 3.87 4.48
CA TRP A 142 -13.67 3.48 5.14
C TRP A 142 -12.43 3.63 4.22
N VAL A 143 -12.57 3.37 2.91
CA VAL A 143 -11.47 3.55 1.94
C VAL A 143 -11.11 5.03 1.82
N LYS A 144 -12.13 5.88 1.61
CA LYS A 144 -11.95 7.34 1.50
C LYS A 144 -11.35 7.93 2.78
N GLY A 145 -11.90 7.53 3.92
CA GLY A 145 -11.43 8.00 5.23
C GLY A 145 -10.01 7.53 5.56
N MET A 146 -9.68 6.29 5.24
CA MET A 146 -8.33 5.76 5.41
C MET A 146 -7.32 6.47 4.51
N MET A 147 -7.67 6.70 3.25
CA MET A 147 -6.85 7.47 2.31
C MET A 147 -6.58 8.88 2.82
N LEU A 148 -7.61 9.59 3.28
CA LEU A 148 -7.46 10.91 3.89
C LEU A 148 -6.56 10.85 5.14
N THR A 149 -6.71 9.83 5.99
CA THR A 149 -5.89 9.69 7.20
C THR A 149 -4.41 9.49 6.84
N CYS A 150 -4.10 8.67 5.84
CA CYS A 150 -2.73 8.49 5.33
C CYS A 150 -2.14 9.82 4.84
N ILE A 151 -2.85 10.56 4.02
CA ILE A 151 -2.39 11.84 3.47
C ILE A 151 -2.16 12.87 4.60
N LEU A 152 -3.06 12.96 5.57
CA LEU A 152 -2.91 13.88 6.69
C LEU A 152 -1.74 13.51 7.59
N SER A 153 -1.48 12.23 7.80
CA SER A 153 -0.34 11.73 8.58
C SER A 153 0.99 12.12 7.91
N ASP A 154 1.19 11.73 6.67
CA ASP A 154 2.44 11.97 5.92
C ASP A 154 2.72 13.45 5.67
N THR A 155 1.69 14.25 5.57
CA THR A 155 1.81 15.70 5.37
C THR A 155 1.85 16.49 6.67
N LEU A 156 1.71 15.85 7.84
CA LEU A 156 1.53 16.52 9.13
C LEU A 156 0.41 17.58 9.07
N GLN A 157 -0.74 17.20 8.51
CA GLN A 157 -1.85 18.11 8.21
C GLN A 157 -1.42 19.27 7.30
N PHE A 158 -0.62 18.97 6.26
CA PHE A 158 -0.06 19.91 5.30
C PHE A 158 0.92 20.95 5.90
N ARG A 159 1.50 20.67 7.06
CA ARG A 159 2.52 21.49 7.72
C ARG A 159 3.95 21.04 7.43
N SER A 160 4.13 19.81 6.93
CA SER A 160 5.43 19.31 6.48
C SER A 160 5.92 20.09 5.25
N PRO A 161 7.22 20.14 4.98
CA PRO A 161 7.74 20.72 3.72
C PRO A 161 7.50 19.83 2.49
N THR A 162 7.06 18.58 2.67
CA THR A 162 6.89 17.59 1.60
C THR A 162 5.56 17.66 0.82
N PRO A 163 4.42 18.21 1.35
CA PRO A 163 3.16 18.24 0.62
C PRO A 163 3.26 19.02 -0.68
N THR A 164 2.73 18.45 -1.74
CA THR A 164 2.55 19.11 -3.02
C THR A 164 1.14 19.74 -3.11
N PRO A 165 0.90 20.67 -4.06
CA PRO A 165 -0.46 21.14 -4.34
C PRO A 165 -1.43 19.99 -4.66
N HIS A 166 -0.94 18.93 -5.28
CA HIS A 166 -1.73 17.75 -5.64
C HIS A 166 -2.20 16.96 -4.41
N ASP A 167 -1.35 16.77 -3.40
CA ASP A 167 -1.74 16.12 -2.15
C ASP A 167 -2.86 16.85 -1.39
N ARG A 168 -3.07 18.13 -1.68
CA ARG A 168 -4.15 18.95 -1.10
C ARG A 168 -5.44 18.88 -1.90
N PHE A 169 -5.34 18.47 -3.15
CA PHE A 169 -6.46 18.47 -4.10
C PHE A 169 -7.28 17.17 -4.07
N VAL A 170 -6.63 16.02 -3.84
CA VAL A 170 -7.25 14.67 -3.84
C VAL A 170 -8.09 14.36 -2.62
#